data_d77b0e783f894ca9dd00ea236bbc1435
#
_entry.id   d77b0e783f894ca9dd00ea236bbc1435
#
_cell.length_a   1.000
_cell.length_b   1.000
_cell.length_c   1.000
_cell.angle_alpha   90.00
_cell.angle_beta   90.00
_cell.angle_gamma   90.00
#
_symmetry.space_group_name_H-M   'P 1'
#
loop_
_entity.id
_entity.type
_entity.pdbx_description
1 polymer ?
#
loop_
_entity_poly.entity_id
_entity_poly.type
_entity_poly.pdbx_seq_one_letter_code
_entity_poly.pdbx_strand_id
1 'polypeptide(L)'
;KVFKTPIDQVTKAQRSDAKAVNFGIVYGISDFGLGEQLGISRKKAKQYIEEYLEQYSGIKKFMEDITEKAKEQGYVETLFHRRRYIPELKSNNYMVRQFGARAAMNTPIQGTAADIMKIAMINVYKELKNKGLKSKIVLQVHDEMMIEAPLNEIEEVKQIMKKSMESAIELKVPL
;
A
#
# COMPACT_ATOMS: atom_id res chain seq x y z
N LYS A 1 2.79 8.12 18.36
CA LYS A 1 1.34 7.97 18.65
C LYS A 1 1.05 6.58 19.21
N VAL A 2 1.45 5.47 18.55
CA VAL A 2 1.19 4.09 19.01
C VAL A 2 1.69 3.86 20.47
N PHE A 3 2.88 4.33 20.79
CA PHE A 3 3.50 4.15 22.11
C PHE A 3 3.42 5.38 23.01
N LYS A 4 2.68 6.42 22.62
CA LYS A 4 2.53 7.70 23.37
C LYS A 4 3.89 8.34 23.74
N THR A 5 4.94 8.03 22.95
CA THR A 5 6.31 8.53 23.16
C THR A 5 6.54 9.76 22.28
N PRO A 6 7.19 10.84 22.77
CA PRO A 6 7.62 11.97 21.95
C PRO A 6 8.53 11.52 20.80
N ILE A 7 8.46 12.21 19.65
CA ILE A 7 9.14 11.76 18.40
C ILE A 7 10.67 11.70 18.59
N ASP A 8 11.23 12.64 19.32
CA ASP A 8 12.66 12.77 19.65
C ASP A 8 13.17 11.66 20.58
N GLN A 9 12.26 10.99 21.30
CA GLN A 9 12.58 9.90 22.24
C GLN A 9 12.26 8.51 21.70
N VAL A 10 11.76 8.41 20.45
CA VAL A 10 11.41 7.13 19.84
C VAL A 10 12.66 6.32 19.51
N THR A 11 12.78 5.14 20.10
CA THR A 11 13.86 4.21 19.80
C THR A 11 13.69 3.52 18.45
N LYS A 12 14.78 2.97 17.89
CA LYS A 12 14.72 2.18 16.64
C LYS A 12 13.77 0.98 16.77
N ALA A 13 13.74 0.30 17.92
CA ALA A 13 12.83 -0.80 18.19
C ALA A 13 11.37 -0.32 18.17
N GLN A 14 11.02 0.73 18.92
CA GLN A 14 9.67 1.30 18.92
C GLN A 14 9.23 1.75 17.52
N ARG A 15 10.14 2.29 16.70
CA ARG A 15 9.84 2.65 15.32
C ARG A 15 9.52 1.43 14.47
N SER A 16 10.28 0.34 14.62
CA SER A 16 10.02 -0.93 13.95
C SER A 16 8.69 -1.52 14.35
N ASP A 17 8.40 -1.56 15.65
CA ASP A 17 7.14 -2.07 16.19
C ASP A 17 5.93 -1.23 15.74
N ALA A 18 6.07 0.10 15.77
CA ALA A 18 5.03 1.01 15.27
C ALA A 18 4.75 0.80 13.77
N LYS A 19 5.80 0.52 12.98
CA LYS A 19 5.65 0.17 11.56
C LYS A 19 4.91 -1.17 11.41
N ALA A 20 5.26 -2.18 12.20
CA ALA A 20 4.59 -3.48 12.20
C ALA A 20 3.11 -3.36 12.59
N VAL A 21 2.79 -2.58 13.63
CA VAL A 21 1.41 -2.29 14.03
C VAL A 21 0.64 -1.59 12.93
N ASN A 22 1.19 -0.50 12.38
CA ASN A 22 0.52 0.32 11.37
C ASN A 22 0.23 -0.47 10.08
N PHE A 23 1.24 -1.12 9.52
CA PHE A 23 1.07 -1.93 8.31
C PHE A 23 0.25 -3.19 8.56
N GLY A 24 0.51 -3.87 9.70
CA GLY A 24 -0.22 -5.06 10.07
C GLY A 24 -1.73 -4.80 10.14
N ILE A 25 -2.17 -3.75 10.83
CA ILE A 25 -3.58 -3.41 10.99
C ILE A 25 -4.21 -3.06 9.64
N VAL A 26 -3.56 -2.19 8.85
CA VAL A 26 -4.06 -1.80 7.53
C VAL A 26 -4.19 -3.02 6.59
N TYR A 27 -3.33 -4.02 6.76
CA TYR A 27 -3.39 -5.27 5.99
C TYR A 27 -4.25 -6.37 6.66
N GLY A 28 -4.98 -6.03 7.73
CA GLY A 28 -5.92 -6.94 8.38
C GLY A 28 -5.26 -8.05 9.20
N ILE A 29 -4.13 -7.76 9.87
CA ILE A 29 -3.48 -8.71 10.77
C ILE A 29 -4.42 -9.06 11.94
N SER A 30 -4.39 -10.33 12.36
CA SER A 30 -5.10 -10.75 13.56
C SER A 30 -4.33 -10.40 14.85
N ASP A 31 -5.02 -10.37 15.96
CA ASP A 31 -4.43 -10.23 17.30
C ASP A 31 -3.36 -11.30 17.60
N PHE A 32 -3.56 -12.52 17.10
CA PHE A 32 -2.58 -13.60 17.17
C PHE A 32 -1.33 -13.25 16.32
N GLY A 33 -1.51 -12.91 15.05
CA GLY A 33 -0.39 -12.59 14.16
C GLY A 33 0.42 -11.39 14.62
N LEU A 34 -0.25 -10.34 15.14
CA LEU A 34 0.45 -9.18 15.70
C LEU A 34 1.19 -9.53 16.99
N GLY A 35 0.62 -10.41 17.83
CA GLY A 35 1.27 -10.90 19.04
C GLY A 35 2.56 -11.64 18.74
N GLU A 36 2.55 -12.56 17.78
CA GLU A 36 3.74 -13.29 17.31
C GLU A 36 4.80 -12.35 16.74
N GLN A 37 4.39 -11.39 15.91
CA GLN A 37 5.32 -10.46 15.25
C GLN A 37 6.03 -9.52 16.23
N LEU A 38 5.34 -9.09 17.30
CA LEU A 38 5.89 -8.16 18.30
C LEU A 38 6.44 -8.87 19.54
N GLY A 39 6.29 -10.20 19.66
CA GLY A 39 6.68 -10.94 20.88
C GLY A 39 5.84 -10.54 22.11
N ILE A 40 4.56 -10.19 21.93
CA ILE A 40 3.66 -9.77 23.01
C ILE A 40 2.47 -10.72 23.14
N SER A 41 1.79 -10.68 24.30
CA SER A 41 0.58 -11.47 24.49
C SER A 41 -0.53 -11.07 23.52
N ARG A 42 -1.34 -12.05 23.11
CA ARG A 42 -2.51 -11.84 22.26
C ARG A 42 -3.46 -10.75 22.82
N LYS A 43 -3.64 -10.70 24.15
CA LYS A 43 -4.45 -9.68 24.81
C LYS A 43 -3.90 -8.26 24.56
N LYS A 44 -2.58 -8.09 24.66
CA LYS A 44 -1.92 -6.81 24.42
C LYS A 44 -1.95 -6.42 22.95
N ALA A 45 -1.78 -7.39 22.03
CA ALA A 45 -1.91 -7.16 20.59
C ALA A 45 -3.33 -6.72 20.22
N LYS A 46 -4.36 -7.36 20.79
CA LYS A 46 -5.76 -6.96 20.62
C LYS A 46 -6.00 -5.53 21.08
N GLN A 47 -5.50 -5.16 22.26
CA GLN A 47 -5.61 -3.80 22.78
C GLN A 47 -4.96 -2.77 21.82
N TYR A 48 -3.78 -3.05 21.26
CA TYR A 48 -3.14 -2.16 20.28
C TYR A 48 -3.98 -1.99 19.02
N ILE A 49 -4.61 -3.06 18.51
CA ILE A 49 -5.50 -2.99 17.36
C ILE A 49 -6.73 -2.12 17.68
N GLU A 50 -7.36 -2.34 18.83
CA GLU A 50 -8.54 -1.58 19.26
C GLU A 50 -8.22 -0.10 19.43
N GLU A 51 -7.19 0.25 20.19
CA GLU A 51 -6.75 1.65 20.39
C GLU A 51 -6.39 2.33 19.06
N TYR A 52 -5.75 1.61 18.13
CA TYR A 52 -5.43 2.13 16.81
C TYR A 52 -6.69 2.43 15.99
N LEU A 53 -7.64 1.50 15.96
CA LEU A 53 -8.88 1.65 15.19
C LEU A 53 -9.84 2.69 15.80
N GLU A 54 -9.80 2.87 17.12
CA GLU A 54 -10.51 3.97 17.78
C GLU A 54 -9.90 5.32 17.41
N GLN A 55 -8.58 5.45 17.44
CA GLN A 55 -7.87 6.67 17.07
C GLN A 55 -8.07 7.01 15.59
N TYR A 56 -8.12 6.00 14.72
CA TYR A 56 -8.27 6.13 13.27
C TYR A 56 -9.61 5.55 12.79
N SER A 57 -10.70 6.09 13.29
CA SER A 57 -12.06 5.61 13.00
C SER A 57 -12.41 5.54 11.51
N GLY A 58 -11.82 6.42 10.69
CA GLY A 58 -11.97 6.38 9.23
C GLY A 58 -11.35 5.13 8.59
N ILE A 59 -10.23 4.62 9.14
CA ILE A 59 -9.63 3.36 8.69
C ILE A 59 -10.53 2.19 9.05
N LYS A 60 -11.04 2.15 10.30
CA LYS A 60 -12.00 1.13 10.74
C LYS A 60 -13.21 1.06 9.81
N LYS A 61 -13.84 2.22 9.57
CA LYS A 61 -15.00 2.30 8.69
C LYS A 61 -14.68 1.83 7.27
N PHE A 62 -13.54 2.26 6.71
CA PHE A 62 -13.10 1.79 5.38
C PHE A 62 -12.97 0.26 5.32
N MET A 63 -12.36 -0.36 6.33
CA MET A 63 -12.15 -1.82 6.38
C MET A 63 -13.48 -2.58 6.44
N GLU A 64 -14.44 -2.08 7.23
CA GLU A 64 -15.79 -2.64 7.35
C GLU A 64 -16.55 -2.47 6.02
N ASP A 65 -16.66 -1.24 5.51
CA ASP A 65 -17.41 -0.90 4.30
C ASP A 65 -16.89 -1.66 3.06
N ILE A 66 -15.56 -1.74 2.87
CA ILE A 66 -14.99 -2.40 1.70
C ILE A 66 -15.23 -3.91 1.73
N THR A 67 -15.20 -4.52 2.93
CA THR A 67 -15.44 -5.94 3.10
C THR A 67 -16.92 -6.29 2.82
N GLU A 68 -17.86 -5.48 3.33
CA GLU A 68 -19.28 -5.68 3.05
C GLU A 68 -19.61 -5.51 1.57
N LYS A 69 -19.14 -4.41 0.95
CA LYS A 69 -19.29 -4.22 -0.49
C LYS A 69 -18.73 -5.38 -1.31
N ALA A 70 -17.54 -5.88 -0.93
CA ALA A 70 -16.94 -7.01 -1.62
C ALA A 70 -17.76 -8.30 -1.48
N LYS A 71 -18.43 -8.55 -0.34
CA LYS A 71 -19.34 -9.69 -0.17
C LYS A 71 -20.57 -9.58 -1.08
N GLU A 72 -21.16 -8.39 -1.17
CA GLU A 72 -22.34 -8.15 -1.98
C GLU A 72 -22.05 -8.28 -3.48
N GLN A 73 -21.08 -7.50 -3.98
CA GLN A 73 -20.80 -7.39 -5.41
C GLN A 73 -19.82 -8.44 -5.96
N GLY A 74 -19.08 -9.13 -5.07
CA GLY A 74 -18.13 -10.19 -5.43
C GLY A 74 -16.74 -9.70 -5.88
N TYR A 75 -16.46 -8.40 -5.83
CA TYR A 75 -15.19 -7.82 -6.21
C TYR A 75 -14.89 -6.53 -5.43
N VAL A 76 -13.66 -6.05 -5.53
CA VAL A 76 -13.23 -4.71 -5.13
C VAL A 76 -12.54 -4.01 -6.29
N GLU A 77 -12.42 -2.69 -6.22
CA GLU A 77 -11.82 -1.87 -7.27
C GLU A 77 -10.66 -1.03 -6.72
N THR A 78 -9.68 -0.77 -7.59
CA THR A 78 -8.67 0.26 -7.36
C THR A 78 -9.29 1.65 -7.57
N LEU A 79 -8.52 2.72 -7.27
CA LEU A 79 -8.92 4.09 -7.56
C LEU A 79 -9.18 4.35 -9.06
N PHE A 80 -8.60 3.50 -9.91
CA PHE A 80 -8.76 3.54 -11.38
C PHE A 80 -9.79 2.52 -11.90
N HIS A 81 -10.68 2.01 -11.01
CA HIS A 81 -11.76 1.07 -11.35
C HIS A 81 -11.31 -0.28 -11.91
N ARG A 82 -10.05 -0.66 -11.69
CA ARG A 82 -9.58 -2.01 -12.02
C ARG A 82 -10.10 -2.99 -10.97
N ARG A 83 -10.83 -4.00 -11.43
CA ARG A 83 -11.52 -4.97 -10.57
C ARG A 83 -10.66 -6.15 -10.19
N ARG A 84 -10.82 -6.58 -8.94
CA ARG A 84 -10.38 -7.88 -8.44
C ARG A 84 -11.56 -8.64 -7.87
N TYR A 85 -11.92 -9.75 -8.48
CA TYR A 85 -12.92 -10.66 -7.95
C TYR A 85 -12.39 -11.42 -6.75
N ILE A 86 -13.23 -11.62 -5.73
CA ILE A 86 -12.86 -12.26 -4.46
C ILE A 86 -13.91 -13.33 -4.12
N PRO A 87 -13.93 -14.46 -4.85
CA PRO A 87 -14.86 -15.56 -4.59
C PRO A 87 -14.66 -16.18 -3.21
N GLU A 88 -13.47 -16.02 -2.62
CA GLU A 88 -13.11 -16.51 -1.28
C GLU A 88 -14.08 -16.02 -0.18
N LEU A 89 -14.67 -14.83 -0.33
CA LEU A 89 -15.61 -14.26 0.63
C LEU A 89 -16.89 -15.09 0.79
N LYS A 90 -17.24 -15.89 -0.21
CA LYS A 90 -18.41 -16.77 -0.22
C LYS A 90 -18.08 -18.22 0.19
N SER A 91 -16.84 -18.54 0.53
CA SER A 91 -16.42 -19.89 0.91
C SER A 91 -17.05 -20.33 2.24
N ASN A 92 -17.40 -21.59 2.35
CA ASN A 92 -17.82 -22.20 3.62
C ASN A 92 -16.68 -22.35 4.63
N ASN A 93 -15.42 -22.31 4.15
CA ASN A 93 -14.23 -22.39 5.01
C ASN A 93 -13.92 -21.01 5.63
N TYR A 94 -13.89 -20.95 6.96
CA TYR A 94 -13.59 -19.71 7.70
C TYR A 94 -12.24 -19.09 7.33
N MET A 95 -11.18 -19.90 7.22
CA MET A 95 -9.83 -19.41 6.90
C MET A 95 -9.78 -18.80 5.49
N VAL A 96 -10.48 -19.40 4.54
CA VAL A 96 -10.59 -18.87 3.16
C VAL A 96 -11.35 -17.55 3.15
N ARG A 97 -12.46 -17.46 3.92
CA ARG A 97 -13.18 -16.17 4.05
C ARG A 97 -12.31 -15.07 4.66
N GLN A 98 -11.53 -15.38 5.68
CA GLN A 98 -10.60 -14.41 6.29
C GLN A 98 -9.51 -13.97 5.31
N PHE A 99 -9.02 -14.87 4.50
CA PHE A 99 -8.10 -14.52 3.40
C PHE A 99 -8.77 -13.57 2.39
N GLY A 100 -10.01 -13.87 1.98
CA GLY A 100 -10.81 -13.00 1.10
C GLY A 100 -11.04 -11.61 1.70
N ALA A 101 -11.34 -11.51 3.00
CA ALA A 101 -11.51 -10.22 3.68
C ALA A 101 -10.22 -9.38 3.64
N ARG A 102 -9.07 -9.98 3.94
CA ARG A 102 -7.77 -9.30 3.82
C ARG A 102 -7.48 -8.87 2.38
N ALA A 103 -7.78 -9.73 1.39
CA ALA A 103 -7.61 -9.38 -0.02
C ALA A 103 -8.52 -8.21 -0.43
N ALA A 104 -9.75 -8.13 0.12
CA ALA A 104 -10.66 -7.02 -0.11
C ALA A 104 -10.12 -5.69 0.43
N MET A 105 -9.58 -5.69 1.65
CA MET A 105 -9.00 -4.50 2.27
C MET A 105 -7.74 -4.01 1.56
N ASN A 106 -6.87 -4.94 1.15
CA ASN A 106 -5.56 -4.61 0.57
C ASN A 106 -5.63 -4.18 -0.89
N THR A 107 -6.52 -4.76 -1.68
CA THR A 107 -6.55 -4.56 -3.14
C THR A 107 -6.77 -3.11 -3.55
N PRO A 108 -7.69 -2.32 -2.95
CA PRO A 108 -7.83 -0.91 -3.32
C PRO A 108 -6.55 -0.10 -3.11
N ILE A 109 -5.79 -0.40 -2.07
CA ILE A 109 -4.56 0.31 -1.72
C ILE A 109 -3.39 -0.15 -2.59
N GLN A 110 -3.03 -1.43 -2.51
CA GLN A 110 -1.89 -1.99 -3.26
C GLN A 110 -2.14 -2.00 -4.77
N GLY A 111 -3.38 -2.27 -5.18
CA GLY A 111 -3.76 -2.22 -6.58
C GLY A 111 -3.66 -0.81 -7.16
N THR A 112 -4.10 0.21 -6.41
CA THR A 112 -3.94 1.61 -6.82
C THR A 112 -2.47 2.00 -6.93
N ALA A 113 -1.62 1.60 -5.97
CA ALA A 113 -0.18 1.84 -6.06
C ALA A 113 0.44 1.23 -7.33
N ALA A 114 0.03 0.00 -7.69
CA ALA A 114 0.47 -0.64 -8.93
C ALA A 114 -0.04 0.08 -10.19
N ASP A 115 -1.25 0.64 -10.16
CA ASP A 115 -1.79 1.42 -11.26
C ASP A 115 -1.04 2.76 -11.43
N ILE A 116 -0.75 3.45 -10.33
CA ILE A 116 0.07 4.67 -10.33
C ILE A 116 1.43 4.40 -10.94
N MET A 117 2.09 3.32 -10.55
CA MET A 117 3.40 2.94 -11.09
C MET A 117 3.35 2.71 -12.60
N LYS A 118 2.31 2.06 -13.12
CA LYS A 118 2.13 1.87 -14.57
C LYS A 118 1.92 3.17 -15.32
N ILE A 119 1.14 4.11 -14.75
CA ILE A 119 0.96 5.45 -15.32
C ILE A 119 2.29 6.19 -15.35
N ALA A 120 3.04 6.17 -14.25
CA ALA A 120 4.36 6.76 -14.18
C ALA A 120 5.31 6.22 -15.25
N MET A 121 5.36 4.88 -15.41
CA MET A 121 6.16 4.22 -16.46
C MET A 121 5.79 4.69 -17.87
N ILE A 122 4.49 4.78 -18.16
CA ILE A 122 4.00 5.27 -19.45
C ILE A 122 4.42 6.72 -19.68
N ASN A 123 4.32 7.56 -18.67
CA ASN A 123 4.69 8.96 -18.74
C ASN A 123 6.21 9.12 -18.98
N VAL A 124 7.03 8.39 -18.21
CA VAL A 124 8.50 8.37 -18.42
C VAL A 124 8.83 7.91 -19.84
N TYR A 125 8.25 6.81 -20.30
CA TYR A 125 8.51 6.30 -21.64
C TYR A 125 8.17 7.31 -22.73
N LYS A 126 7.01 7.99 -22.61
CA LYS A 126 6.59 9.02 -23.56
C LYS A 126 7.56 10.21 -23.56
N GLU A 127 7.98 10.69 -22.39
CA GLU A 127 8.92 11.81 -22.27
C GLU A 127 10.29 11.48 -22.86
N LEU A 128 10.86 10.30 -22.55
CA LEU A 128 12.12 9.84 -23.13
C LEU A 128 12.05 9.81 -24.66
N LYS A 129 10.94 9.27 -25.19
CA LYS A 129 10.73 9.17 -26.65
C LYS A 129 10.54 10.54 -27.30
N ASN A 130 9.74 11.43 -26.71
CA ASN A 130 9.45 12.77 -27.24
C ASN A 130 10.72 13.64 -27.31
N LYS A 131 11.63 13.45 -26.37
CA LYS A 131 12.91 14.16 -26.32
C LYS A 131 14.01 13.49 -27.16
N GLY A 132 13.73 12.37 -27.78
CA GLY A 132 14.69 11.63 -28.61
C GLY A 132 15.87 11.05 -27.81
N LEU A 133 15.70 10.81 -26.51
CA LEU A 133 16.74 10.26 -25.65
C LEU A 133 17.00 8.79 -25.96
N LYS A 134 18.25 8.36 -25.79
CA LYS A 134 18.68 6.97 -25.96
C LYS A 134 18.40 6.11 -24.72
N SER A 135 18.10 6.75 -23.61
CA SER A 135 17.76 6.13 -22.34
C SER A 135 16.52 5.23 -22.43
N LYS A 136 16.54 4.10 -21.70
CA LYS A 136 15.48 3.07 -21.77
C LYS A 136 15.10 2.59 -20.37
N ILE A 137 13.81 2.41 -20.14
CA ILE A 137 13.32 1.67 -18.95
C ILE A 137 13.71 0.20 -19.14
N VAL A 138 14.47 -0.35 -18.20
CA VAL A 138 14.95 -1.74 -18.27
C VAL A 138 14.29 -2.65 -17.25
N LEU A 139 13.85 -2.12 -16.11
CA LEU A 139 13.26 -2.93 -15.05
C LEU A 139 12.32 -2.09 -14.17
N GLN A 140 11.28 -2.73 -13.66
CA GLN A 140 10.40 -2.23 -12.60
C GLN A 140 10.32 -3.27 -11.50
N VAL A 141 10.57 -2.87 -10.26
CA VAL A 141 10.49 -3.71 -9.07
C VAL A 141 9.71 -2.96 -8.01
N HIS A 142 8.53 -3.49 -7.63
CA HIS A 142 7.61 -2.85 -6.67
C HIS A 142 7.27 -1.40 -7.06
N ASP A 143 7.82 -0.44 -6.36
CA ASP A 143 7.66 1.02 -6.52
C ASP A 143 8.91 1.71 -7.10
N GLU A 144 9.88 0.93 -7.55
CA GLU A 144 11.11 1.41 -8.17
C GLU A 144 11.13 1.18 -9.68
N MET A 145 11.73 2.11 -10.42
CA MET A 145 11.96 2.03 -11.86
C MET A 145 13.44 2.22 -12.16
N MET A 146 14.00 1.30 -12.93
CA MET A 146 15.41 1.38 -13.37
C MET A 146 15.47 1.79 -14.84
N ILE A 147 16.31 2.77 -15.12
CA ILE A 147 16.56 3.28 -16.48
C ILE A 147 18.04 3.15 -16.76
N GLU A 148 18.37 2.53 -17.90
CA GLU A 148 19.70 2.59 -18.49
C GLU A 148 19.84 3.89 -19.28
N ALA A 149 20.80 4.72 -18.93
CA ALA A 149 21.00 6.05 -19.53
C ALA A 149 22.46 6.31 -19.89
N PRO A 150 22.76 6.87 -21.07
CA PRO A 150 24.06 7.45 -21.37
C PRO A 150 24.43 8.54 -20.37
N LEU A 151 25.71 8.68 -20.06
CA LEU A 151 26.21 9.64 -19.06
C LEU A 151 25.74 11.09 -19.29
N ASN A 152 25.65 11.50 -20.53
CA ASN A 152 25.19 12.84 -20.91
C ASN A 152 23.69 13.06 -20.77
N GLU A 153 22.90 12.02 -20.55
CA GLU A 153 21.43 12.10 -20.39
C GLU A 153 20.99 11.97 -18.91
N ILE A 154 21.89 11.61 -17.99
CA ILE A 154 21.54 11.25 -16.62
C ILE A 154 20.72 12.34 -15.90
N GLU A 155 21.17 13.59 -15.96
CA GLU A 155 20.48 14.66 -15.22
C GLU A 155 19.08 14.96 -15.79
N GLU A 156 18.93 14.90 -17.10
CA GLU A 156 17.63 15.05 -17.75
C GLU A 156 16.70 13.88 -17.42
N VAL A 157 17.21 12.65 -17.46
CA VAL A 157 16.45 11.44 -17.11
C VAL A 157 15.98 11.47 -15.64
N LYS A 158 16.83 11.90 -14.70
CA LYS A 158 16.43 12.09 -13.29
C LYS A 158 15.24 13.05 -13.14
N GLN A 159 15.28 14.18 -13.86
CA GLN A 159 14.19 15.16 -13.83
C GLN A 159 12.90 14.58 -14.44
N ILE A 160 13.00 13.88 -15.55
CA ILE A 160 11.87 13.21 -16.19
C ILE A 160 11.26 12.18 -15.24
N MET A 161 12.07 11.30 -14.65
CA MET A 161 11.62 10.29 -13.70
C MET A 161 10.88 10.94 -12.53
N LYS A 162 11.54 11.87 -11.84
CA LYS A 162 10.96 12.54 -10.67
C LYS A 162 9.61 13.18 -11.02
N LYS A 163 9.57 14.02 -12.05
CA LYS A 163 8.35 14.69 -12.48
C LYS A 163 7.24 13.71 -12.84
N SER A 164 7.54 12.68 -13.64
CA SER A 164 6.55 11.72 -14.13
C SER A 164 6.02 10.81 -13.03
N MET A 165 6.81 10.50 -12.00
CA MET A 165 6.38 9.71 -10.85
C MET A 165 5.54 10.55 -9.90
N GLU A 166 5.98 11.75 -9.52
CA GLU A 166 5.27 12.65 -8.61
C GLU A 166 3.97 13.19 -9.21
N SER A 167 3.86 13.31 -10.53
CA SER A 167 2.67 13.80 -11.24
C SER A 167 1.81 12.69 -11.87
N ALA A 168 2.04 11.43 -11.54
CA ALA A 168 1.29 10.31 -12.12
C ALA A 168 -0.21 10.37 -11.79
N ILE A 169 -0.56 10.91 -10.64
CA ILE A 169 -1.93 11.17 -10.20
C ILE A 169 -1.94 12.33 -9.22
N GLU A 170 -3.02 13.10 -9.22
CA GLU A 170 -3.31 14.10 -8.19
C GLU A 170 -4.04 13.45 -7.03
N LEU A 171 -3.43 13.46 -5.83
CA LEU A 171 -3.98 12.98 -4.58
C LEU A 171 -4.11 14.11 -3.58
N LYS A 172 -4.86 13.89 -2.49
CA LYS A 172 -4.96 14.85 -1.36
C LYS A 172 -3.62 15.05 -0.62
N VAL A 173 -2.68 14.15 -0.82
CA VAL A 173 -1.31 14.21 -0.32
C VAL A 173 -0.36 14.06 -1.51
N PRO A 174 0.80 14.74 -1.52
CA PRO A 174 1.77 14.58 -2.59
C PRO A 174 2.33 13.16 -2.63
N LEU A 175 2.67 12.70 -3.82
CA LEU A 175 3.40 11.46 -4.04
C LEU A 175 4.90 11.63 -3.78
#